data_e3b0fcfec63af603fbd04300813cab9e
#
_entry.id   e3b0fcfec63af603fbd04300813cab9e
#
_cell.length_a   1.000
_cell.length_b   1.000
_cell.length_c   1.000
_cell.angle_alpha   90.00
_cell.angle_beta   90.00
_cell.angle_gamma   90.00
#
_symmetry.space_group_name_H-M   'P 1'
#
loop_
_entity.id
_entity.type
_entity.pdbx_description
1 polymer ?
#
loop_
_entity_poly.entity_id
_entity_poly.type
_entity_poly.pdbx_seq_one_letter_code
_entity_poly.pdbx_strand_id
1 'polypeptide(L)'
;MLLYAGGLKKVGPGSGSLPGNLTLYSIISYASDLAPTRKPAILPAQHSRLMRLPASVSRCFPAPSPLVTAPNSTAELAATIPISAPEQLTFPLSWLMEHASAPIQYRALTEVSGVVDPRSPDVDWLPYSYRPAIKLAVTQNRDGMWNHSVLALPARHGADWANIGTIPAVRRLSEYGWDRESPPLVSARRILFRLLAEDNDPAFTFELSTKTRDDDIVRRSRGIFREAAAATLAQIGYENDPRLRGAARRILERTVSYLNSPLGEKPWMRVGNTHVLAPESAPPSIYTLTMLAHMPIFRHEHFSEVERIYDWITQPLPRQDAVQLFGKKMVPQPHLVMGDVLPHRNAVEADVPFALLWLETMARLNFLRRNEGWMKLFDRFVDDRDRNGVWHPHKGMDRPTTTNPWAWPMFPLDDAVGAESRWTDVTFRIGLIGKLLGREIELI
;
A
#
# COMPACT_ATOMS: atom_id res chain seq x y z
N MET A 1 5.69 -12.11 32.23
CA MET A 1 5.77 -13.52 32.67
C MET A 1 4.36 -14.07 32.62
N LEU A 2 4.03 -14.77 31.52
CA LEU A 2 2.95 -15.78 31.44
C LEU A 2 3.05 -16.41 30.06
N LEU A 3 3.46 -17.66 30.11
CA LEU A 3 3.64 -18.62 29.03
C LEU A 3 2.28 -18.96 28.39
N TYR A 4 2.24 -19.01 27.06
CA TYR A 4 1.28 -19.85 26.34
C TYR A 4 2.06 -20.90 25.54
N ALA A 5 2.26 -22.03 26.17
CA ALA A 5 2.59 -23.28 25.52
C ALA A 5 1.28 -23.93 25.04
N GLY A 6 1.02 -23.90 23.74
CA GLY A 6 -0.07 -24.60 23.08
C GLY A 6 0.49 -25.68 22.17
N GLY A 7 0.41 -26.94 22.63
CA GLY A 7 0.94 -28.12 21.95
C GLY A 7 0.31 -28.37 20.59
N LEU A 8 1.15 -28.68 19.62
CA LEU A 8 0.79 -29.22 18.31
C LEU A 8 0.13 -30.60 18.48
N LYS A 9 -1.21 -30.65 18.41
CA LYS A 9 -1.93 -31.88 18.18
C LYS A 9 -1.80 -32.31 16.72
N LYS A 10 -1.30 -33.51 16.48
CA LYS A 10 -1.38 -34.19 15.19
C LYS A 10 -2.84 -34.23 14.75
N VAL A 11 -3.17 -33.55 13.66
CA VAL A 11 -4.50 -33.64 13.02
C VAL A 11 -4.40 -34.72 11.95
N GLY A 12 -5.23 -35.75 12.09
CA GLY A 12 -5.47 -36.77 11.07
C GLY A 12 -6.25 -36.19 9.87
N PRO A 13 -6.38 -36.93 8.75
CA PRO A 13 -6.99 -36.42 7.53
C PRO A 13 -8.51 -36.30 7.69
N GLY A 14 -8.97 -35.08 7.97
CA GLY A 14 -10.38 -34.72 8.01
C GLY A 14 -10.61 -33.42 7.27
N SER A 15 -11.53 -33.46 6.32
CA SER A 15 -12.01 -32.33 5.53
C SER A 15 -12.58 -31.24 6.44
N GLY A 16 -11.82 -30.17 6.64
CA GLY A 16 -12.26 -28.99 7.37
C GLY A 16 -11.61 -27.75 6.77
N SER A 17 -12.42 -26.80 6.36
CA SER A 17 -12.02 -25.45 5.94
C SER A 17 -11.03 -24.85 6.93
N LEU A 18 -9.84 -24.47 6.47
CA LEU A 18 -8.84 -23.73 7.24
C LEU A 18 -9.41 -22.34 7.58
N PRO A 19 -9.27 -21.87 8.82
CA PRO A 19 -9.67 -20.50 9.17
C PRO A 19 -8.77 -19.51 8.44
N GLY A 20 -9.38 -18.61 7.65
CA GLY A 20 -8.72 -17.58 6.88
C GLY A 20 -8.17 -16.47 7.77
N ASN A 21 -7.02 -16.67 8.40
CA ASN A 21 -6.25 -15.62 9.09
C ASN A 21 -4.79 -16.07 9.24
N LEU A 22 -4.10 -16.28 8.11
CA LEU A 22 -2.64 -16.37 8.09
C LEU A 22 -2.08 -15.00 7.71
N THR A 23 -1.78 -14.20 8.72
CA THR A 23 -1.15 -12.88 8.60
C THR A 23 0.29 -12.99 8.09
N LEU A 24 0.83 -11.91 7.48
CA LEU A 24 2.25 -11.70 7.17
C LEU A 24 3.20 -12.09 8.31
N TYR A 25 2.69 -12.14 9.54
CA TYR A 25 3.33 -12.70 10.73
C TYR A 25 3.89 -14.11 10.53
N SER A 26 3.24 -14.94 9.71
CA SER A 26 3.72 -16.31 9.47
C SER A 26 5.01 -16.35 8.64
N ILE A 27 5.22 -15.41 7.72
CA ILE A 27 6.44 -15.35 6.90
C ILE A 27 7.62 -14.83 7.74
N ILE A 28 7.38 -13.77 8.51
CA ILE A 28 8.38 -13.13 9.37
C ILE A 28 8.67 -14.00 10.59
N SER A 29 7.65 -14.60 11.22
CA SER A 29 7.83 -15.53 12.35
C SER A 29 8.60 -16.79 11.96
N TYR A 30 8.42 -17.29 10.74
CA TYR A 30 9.18 -18.44 10.24
C TYR A 30 10.66 -18.11 10.02
N ALA A 31 10.98 -16.86 9.69
CA ALA A 31 12.36 -16.38 9.57
C ALA A 31 12.98 -16.03 10.94
N SER A 32 12.17 -15.59 11.92
CA SER A 32 12.61 -15.23 13.27
C SER A 32 12.87 -16.43 14.18
N ASP A 33 12.14 -17.55 14.00
CA ASP A 33 12.38 -18.80 14.75
C ASP A 33 13.76 -19.43 14.45
N LEU A 34 14.46 -18.93 13.42
CA LEU A 34 15.82 -19.29 13.07
C LEU A 34 16.88 -18.37 13.70
N ALA A 35 16.50 -17.32 14.43
CA ALA A 35 17.42 -16.32 14.96
C ALA A 35 17.69 -16.52 16.47
N PRO A 36 18.97 -16.65 16.90
CA PRO A 36 19.32 -16.55 18.31
C PRO A 36 19.24 -15.11 18.78
N THR A 37 18.56 -14.87 19.89
CA THR A 37 18.47 -13.56 20.56
C THR A 37 19.86 -13.03 20.93
N ARG A 38 20.34 -11.97 20.29
CA ARG A 38 21.54 -11.23 20.67
C ARG A 38 21.24 -9.76 20.90
N LYS A 39 21.76 -9.24 22.02
CA LYS A 39 21.78 -7.81 22.34
C LYS A 39 22.61 -7.03 21.32
N PRO A 40 22.24 -5.79 20.95
CA PRO A 40 22.96 -4.98 19.97
C PRO A 40 24.33 -4.55 20.50
N ALA A 41 25.36 -4.73 19.67
CA ALA A 41 26.69 -4.15 19.92
C ALA A 41 26.73 -2.71 19.42
N ILE A 42 27.19 -1.80 20.25
CA ILE A 42 27.40 -0.37 19.94
C ILE A 42 28.69 -0.27 19.11
N LEU A 43 28.57 0.23 17.86
CA LEU A 43 29.70 0.54 17.00
C LEU A 43 30.17 1.98 17.19
N PRO A 44 31.47 2.28 17.25
CA PRO A 44 31.98 3.64 17.36
C PRO A 44 31.90 4.41 16.03
N ALA A 45 31.65 5.72 16.14
CA ALA A 45 31.56 6.65 15.03
C ALA A 45 32.93 6.81 14.32
N GLN A 46 32.96 6.57 13.01
CA GLN A 46 34.11 6.91 12.16
C GLN A 46 33.94 8.29 11.51
N HIS A 47 34.98 9.11 11.64
CA HIS A 47 35.10 10.45 11.07
C HIS A 47 35.13 10.42 9.53
N SER A 48 34.27 11.22 8.90
CA SER A 48 34.24 11.44 7.47
C SER A 48 35.31 12.43 7.03
N ARG A 49 36.21 12.01 6.15
CA ARG A 49 37.12 12.90 5.40
C ARG A 49 36.40 13.46 4.17
N LEU A 50 36.34 14.77 4.07
CA LEU A 50 35.91 15.52 2.91
C LEU A 50 36.91 15.36 1.75
N MET A 51 36.48 14.78 0.63
CA MET A 51 37.19 14.86 -0.65
C MET A 51 36.58 15.98 -1.50
N ARG A 52 37.43 16.92 -1.94
CA ARG A 52 37.12 17.99 -2.89
C ARG A 52 37.06 17.41 -4.31
N LEU A 53 36.03 17.79 -5.08
CA LEU A 53 35.93 17.51 -6.51
C LEU A 53 36.55 18.68 -7.33
N PRO A 54 37.22 18.42 -8.45
CA PRO A 54 37.70 19.47 -9.37
C PRO A 54 36.63 19.93 -10.35
N ALA A 55 36.80 21.17 -10.82
CA ALA A 55 35.86 21.92 -11.64
C ALA A 55 35.93 21.58 -13.14
N SER A 56 34.77 21.73 -13.79
CA SER A 56 34.48 22.16 -15.17
C SER A 56 35.19 21.55 -16.36
N VAL A 57 34.37 20.88 -17.24
CA VAL A 57 34.60 20.86 -18.70
C VAL A 57 33.27 21.17 -19.40
N SER A 58 33.21 22.35 -20.03
CA SER A 58 32.16 22.78 -20.95
C SER A 58 32.29 22.00 -22.27
N ARG A 59 31.23 21.37 -22.75
CA ARG A 59 31.12 20.88 -24.13
C ARG A 59 29.97 21.61 -24.83
N CYS A 60 30.32 22.28 -25.94
CA CYS A 60 29.41 22.88 -26.91
C CYS A 60 28.58 21.80 -27.62
N PHE A 61 27.28 22.04 -27.78
CA PHE A 61 26.39 21.30 -28.68
C PHE A 61 26.18 22.09 -29.97
N PRO A 62 26.13 21.44 -31.14
CA PRO A 62 25.78 22.07 -32.40
C PRO A 62 24.26 22.24 -32.56
N ALA A 63 23.87 23.26 -33.33
CA ALA A 63 22.51 23.70 -33.60
C ALA A 63 21.72 22.71 -34.49
N PRO A 64 20.38 22.63 -34.37
CA PRO A 64 19.54 21.77 -35.17
C PRO A 64 19.25 22.31 -36.57
N SER A 65 19.23 21.42 -37.56
CA SER A 65 18.84 21.66 -38.95
C SER A 65 17.31 21.78 -39.13
N PRO A 66 16.81 22.43 -40.20
CA PRO A 66 15.40 22.78 -40.31
C PRO A 66 14.47 21.62 -40.71
N LEU A 67 13.25 21.70 -40.20
CA LEU A 67 12.11 20.80 -40.42
C LEU A 67 11.67 20.74 -41.90
N VAL A 68 11.53 19.52 -42.38
CA VAL A 68 10.80 19.19 -43.61
C VAL A 68 9.33 19.04 -43.27
N THR A 69 8.49 19.86 -43.83
CA THR A 69 7.02 19.79 -43.77
C THR A 69 6.50 18.61 -44.60
N ALA A 70 5.76 17.68 -43.98
CA ALA A 70 4.94 16.68 -44.64
C ALA A 70 3.44 17.04 -44.52
N PRO A 71 2.58 16.66 -45.51
CA PRO A 71 1.28 17.26 -45.69
C PRO A 71 0.20 16.70 -44.76
N ASN A 72 -0.73 17.59 -44.38
CA ASN A 72 -1.98 17.31 -43.67
C ASN A 72 -2.88 16.30 -44.41
N SER A 73 -3.19 15.19 -43.78
CA SER A 73 -4.40 14.43 -44.02
C SER A 73 -4.62 13.40 -42.91
N THR A 74 -5.31 13.81 -41.86
CA THR A 74 -6.10 12.93 -40.97
C THR A 74 -6.99 13.81 -40.05
N ALA A 75 -7.85 14.57 -40.70
CA ALA A 75 -9.01 15.12 -40.02
C ALA A 75 -10.19 14.26 -40.45
N GLU A 76 -10.51 13.22 -39.68
CA GLU A 76 -11.82 12.53 -39.63
C GLU A 76 -11.61 11.18 -38.94
N LEU A 77 -11.77 11.19 -37.62
CA LEU A 77 -12.25 10.08 -36.78
C LEU A 77 -12.07 10.42 -35.29
N ALA A 78 -12.39 11.65 -34.91
CA ALA A 78 -12.77 11.92 -33.53
C ALA A 78 -14.25 11.61 -33.40
N ALA A 79 -14.60 10.32 -33.22
CA ALA A 79 -15.89 9.95 -32.69
C ALA A 79 -16.04 10.68 -31.36
N THR A 80 -16.89 11.70 -31.32
CA THR A 80 -17.23 12.44 -30.11
C THR A 80 -17.92 11.46 -29.18
N ILE A 81 -17.19 10.85 -28.29
CA ILE A 81 -17.76 10.17 -27.13
C ILE A 81 -18.54 11.27 -26.41
N PRO A 82 -19.85 11.14 -26.21
CA PRO A 82 -20.61 12.13 -25.46
C PRO A 82 -19.95 12.20 -24.07
N ILE A 83 -19.35 13.33 -23.73
CA ILE A 83 -18.88 13.62 -22.38
C ILE A 83 -20.17 13.74 -21.57
N SER A 84 -20.64 12.62 -20.97
CA SER A 84 -21.71 12.69 -19.98
C SER A 84 -21.25 13.67 -18.90
N ALA A 85 -22.17 14.54 -18.47
CA ALA A 85 -21.89 15.45 -17.35
C ALA A 85 -21.25 14.66 -16.21
N PRO A 86 -20.23 15.22 -15.53
CA PRO A 86 -19.59 14.51 -14.43
C PRO A 86 -20.66 14.16 -13.39
N GLU A 87 -20.70 12.88 -12.99
CA GLU A 87 -21.63 12.43 -11.95
C GLU A 87 -21.39 13.23 -10.68
N GLN A 88 -22.44 13.83 -10.14
CA GLN A 88 -22.39 14.64 -8.93
C GLN A 88 -22.35 13.73 -7.69
N LEU A 89 -21.52 14.08 -6.72
CA LEU A 89 -21.40 13.37 -5.46
C LEU A 89 -21.54 14.36 -4.29
N THR A 90 -22.63 14.26 -3.56
CA THR A 90 -22.83 15.02 -2.32
C THR A 90 -21.83 14.60 -1.25
N PHE A 91 -21.15 15.57 -0.63
CA PHE A 91 -20.14 15.30 0.40
C PHE A 91 -20.44 16.11 1.68
N PRO A 92 -20.69 15.44 2.81
CA PRO A 92 -21.15 16.08 4.05
C PRO A 92 -20.00 16.70 4.83
N LEU A 93 -19.42 17.77 4.28
CA LEU A 93 -18.24 18.40 4.87
C LEU A 93 -18.56 18.97 6.27
N SER A 94 -19.69 19.70 6.42
CA SER A 94 -20.08 20.28 7.70
C SER A 94 -20.23 19.23 8.78
N TRP A 95 -20.89 18.11 8.46
CA TRP A 95 -21.04 16.99 9.39
C TRP A 95 -19.69 16.35 9.77
N LEU A 96 -18.76 16.19 8.82
CA LEU A 96 -17.43 15.69 9.10
C LEU A 96 -16.61 16.63 9.99
N MET A 97 -16.80 17.96 9.85
CA MET A 97 -16.13 18.92 10.74
C MET A 97 -16.62 18.83 12.19
N GLU A 98 -17.86 18.41 12.41
CA GLU A 98 -18.42 18.26 13.75
C GLU A 98 -18.11 16.90 14.40
N HIS A 99 -18.05 15.83 13.60
CA HIS A 99 -18.06 14.45 14.13
C HIS A 99 -16.76 13.67 13.90
N ALA A 100 -15.93 14.08 12.94
CA ALA A 100 -14.73 13.32 12.58
C ALA A 100 -13.50 13.72 13.39
N SER A 101 -12.52 12.82 13.46
CA SER A 101 -11.20 13.09 14.01
C SER A 101 -10.44 14.16 13.21
N ALA A 102 -9.49 14.86 13.85
CA ALA A 102 -8.68 15.89 13.20
C ALA A 102 -7.98 15.43 11.90
N PRO A 103 -7.44 14.20 11.78
CA PRO A 103 -6.92 13.68 10.50
C PRO A 103 -7.97 13.64 9.39
N ILE A 104 -9.19 13.19 9.67
CA ILE A 104 -10.26 13.14 8.68
C ILE A 104 -10.70 14.55 8.31
N GLN A 105 -10.88 15.47 9.29
CA GLN A 105 -11.19 16.87 9.05
C GLN A 105 -10.17 17.53 8.12
N TYR A 106 -8.87 17.38 8.42
CA TYR A 106 -7.77 17.90 7.60
C TYR A 106 -7.85 17.40 6.16
N ARG A 107 -7.96 16.08 5.98
CA ARG A 107 -7.98 15.46 4.65
C ARG A 107 -9.27 15.74 3.88
N ALA A 108 -10.41 15.85 4.56
CA ALA A 108 -11.67 16.25 3.94
C ALA A 108 -11.57 17.67 3.37
N LEU A 109 -10.97 18.60 4.12
CA LEU A 109 -10.77 19.99 3.68
C LEU A 109 -9.76 20.11 2.54
N THR A 110 -8.67 19.35 2.58
CA THR A 110 -7.54 19.53 1.65
C THR A 110 -7.59 18.61 0.43
N GLU A 111 -8.00 17.35 0.61
CA GLU A 111 -7.96 16.35 -0.46
C GLU A 111 -9.30 16.19 -1.19
N VAL A 112 -10.44 16.28 -0.49
CA VAL A 112 -11.76 16.06 -1.09
C VAL A 112 -12.39 17.37 -1.55
N SER A 113 -12.62 18.30 -0.63
CA SER A 113 -13.23 19.59 -0.96
C SER A 113 -12.29 20.51 -1.75
N GLY A 114 -10.99 20.49 -1.41
CA GLY A 114 -10.00 21.36 -2.00
C GLY A 114 -10.25 22.87 -1.68
N VAL A 115 -11.03 23.15 -0.66
CA VAL A 115 -11.37 24.53 -0.26
C VAL A 115 -10.18 25.22 0.40
N VAL A 116 -9.30 24.44 1.05
CA VAL A 116 -8.17 24.97 1.80
C VAL A 116 -6.87 24.35 1.31
N ASP A 117 -5.83 25.18 1.15
CA ASP A 117 -4.49 24.68 0.86
C ASP A 117 -3.95 23.89 2.07
N PRO A 118 -3.36 22.70 1.87
CA PRO A 118 -2.78 21.90 2.95
C PRO A 118 -1.76 22.64 3.84
N ARG A 119 -1.14 23.68 3.32
CA ARG A 119 -0.15 24.51 4.03
C ARG A 119 -0.74 25.77 4.65
N SER A 120 -2.06 25.92 4.60
CA SER A 120 -2.71 27.06 5.26
C SER A 120 -2.53 26.94 6.78
N PRO A 121 -2.14 28.04 7.47
CA PRO A 121 -2.05 28.08 8.93
C PRO A 121 -3.37 27.72 9.63
N ASP A 122 -4.48 27.81 8.93
CA ASP A 122 -5.80 27.48 9.48
C ASP A 122 -6.01 25.99 9.69
N VAL A 123 -5.29 25.13 8.97
CA VAL A 123 -5.50 23.67 8.98
C VAL A 123 -4.23 22.83 9.14
N ASP A 124 -3.05 23.37 8.89
CA ASP A 124 -1.78 22.62 8.89
C ASP A 124 -1.42 22.02 10.25
N TRP A 125 -1.96 22.55 11.33
CA TRP A 125 -1.81 22.06 12.71
C TRP A 125 -2.70 20.86 13.06
N LEU A 126 -3.82 20.63 12.33
CA LEU A 126 -4.80 19.58 12.65
C LEU A 126 -4.18 18.18 12.75
N PRO A 127 -3.34 17.72 11.80
CA PRO A 127 -2.68 16.41 11.90
C PRO A 127 -1.83 16.25 13.17
N TYR A 128 -1.22 17.33 13.63
CA TYR A 128 -0.31 17.34 14.78
C TYR A 128 -1.03 17.53 16.12
N SER A 129 -2.33 17.85 16.11
CA SER A 129 -3.15 17.92 17.32
C SER A 129 -3.73 16.56 17.72
N TYR A 130 -3.71 15.57 16.83
CA TYR A 130 -4.32 14.27 17.05
C TYR A 130 -3.47 13.38 17.96
N ARG A 131 -3.98 13.13 19.17
CA ARG A 131 -3.25 12.43 20.22
C ARG A 131 -2.71 11.05 19.83
N PRO A 132 -3.46 10.17 19.11
CA PRO A 132 -2.93 8.87 18.67
C PRO A 132 -1.75 9.01 17.70
N ALA A 133 -1.75 10.00 16.81
CA ALA A 133 -0.65 10.26 15.90
C ALA A 133 0.60 10.72 16.67
N ILE A 134 0.45 11.62 17.65
CA ILE A 134 1.56 12.06 18.51
C ILE A 134 2.13 10.88 19.29
N LYS A 135 1.27 10.03 19.89
CA LYS A 135 1.71 8.82 20.59
C LYS A 135 2.52 7.90 19.68
N LEU A 136 2.05 7.69 18.45
CA LEU A 136 2.78 6.90 17.46
C LEU A 136 4.15 7.52 17.14
N ALA A 137 4.20 8.82 16.90
CA ALA A 137 5.43 9.52 16.56
C ALA A 137 6.50 9.42 17.66
N VAL A 138 6.11 9.60 18.94
CA VAL A 138 7.05 9.55 20.06
C VAL A 138 7.54 8.14 20.42
N THR A 139 6.92 7.08 19.89
CA THR A 139 7.41 5.70 20.07
C THR A 139 8.52 5.32 19.08
N GLN A 140 8.89 6.23 18.16
CA GLN A 140 10.01 6.01 17.26
C GLN A 140 11.34 5.92 17.99
N ASN A 141 12.15 4.92 17.65
CA ASN A 141 13.50 4.77 18.18
C ASN A 141 14.45 5.83 17.59
N ARG A 142 15.60 6.05 18.24
CA ARG A 142 16.60 7.02 17.79
C ARG A 142 17.22 6.70 16.42
N ASP A 143 17.19 5.45 16.00
CA ASP A 143 17.65 4.99 14.68
C ASP A 143 16.63 5.28 13.54
N GLY A 144 15.44 5.78 13.88
CA GLY A 144 14.37 6.09 12.93
C GLY A 144 13.42 4.93 12.67
N MET A 145 13.56 3.81 13.37
CA MET A 145 12.68 2.65 13.29
C MET A 145 11.63 2.63 14.39
N TRP A 146 10.60 1.81 14.23
CA TRP A 146 9.69 1.40 15.28
C TRP A 146 9.96 -0.07 15.61
N ASN A 147 10.21 -0.36 16.92
CA ASN A 147 10.44 -1.70 17.47
C ASN A 147 11.49 -2.55 16.73
N HIS A 148 12.44 -1.94 16.02
CA HIS A 148 13.43 -2.63 15.18
C HIS A 148 12.80 -3.60 14.16
N SER A 149 11.55 -3.39 13.81
CA SER A 149 10.79 -4.18 12.85
C SER A 149 10.43 -3.36 11.61
N VAL A 150 10.33 -4.04 10.46
CA VAL A 150 9.95 -3.40 9.19
C VAL A 150 8.45 -3.47 8.96
N LEU A 151 7.82 -4.65 9.08
CA LEU A 151 6.44 -4.90 8.65
C LEU A 151 5.47 -5.28 9.78
N ALA A 152 5.92 -5.44 11.03
CA ALA A 152 5.07 -5.90 12.11
C ALA A 152 3.86 -4.98 12.34
N LEU A 153 2.71 -5.58 12.63
CA LEU A 153 1.49 -4.86 13.01
C LEU A 153 1.20 -5.09 14.50
N PRO A 154 0.57 -4.12 15.19
CA PRO A 154 0.09 -4.34 16.55
C PRO A 154 -0.91 -5.50 16.60
N ALA A 155 -0.82 -6.32 17.64
CA ALA A 155 -1.72 -7.47 17.81
C ALA A 155 -3.18 -7.07 18.11
N ARG A 156 -3.42 -5.81 18.50
CA ARG A 156 -4.75 -5.26 18.80
C ARG A 156 -4.90 -3.89 18.15
N HIS A 157 -6.08 -3.65 17.58
CA HIS A 157 -6.48 -2.30 17.19
C HIS A 157 -6.77 -1.49 18.47
N GLY A 158 -6.04 -0.41 18.66
CA GLY A 158 -6.22 0.45 19.83
C GLY A 158 -5.06 1.42 20.02
N ALA A 159 -5.14 2.25 21.03
CA ALA A 159 -4.19 3.31 21.35
C ALA A 159 -2.77 2.82 21.74
N ASP A 160 -2.54 1.52 21.74
CA ASP A 160 -1.24 0.93 22.04
C ASP A 160 -0.53 0.55 20.74
N TRP A 161 0.53 1.31 20.43
CA TRP A 161 1.40 1.09 19.27
C TRP A 161 2.51 0.06 19.55
N ALA A 162 2.37 -0.75 20.59
CA ALA A 162 3.33 -1.78 20.91
C ALA A 162 3.50 -2.75 19.72
N ASN A 163 4.74 -3.05 19.41
CA ASN A 163 5.13 -3.95 18.31
C ASN A 163 4.81 -3.47 16.89
N ILE A 164 4.44 -2.21 16.66
CA ILE A 164 4.29 -1.69 15.31
C ILE A 164 5.65 -1.64 14.59
N GLY A 165 5.69 -2.04 13.32
CA GLY A 165 6.87 -1.90 12.46
C GLY A 165 6.96 -0.53 11.79
N THR A 166 8.13 -0.26 11.21
CA THR A 166 8.47 1.03 10.61
C THR A 166 7.54 1.39 9.45
N ILE A 167 7.28 0.46 8.51
CA ILE A 167 6.44 0.72 7.35
C ILE A 167 4.98 1.00 7.73
N PRO A 168 4.31 0.17 8.54
CA PRO A 168 2.96 0.48 9.00
C PRO A 168 2.87 1.79 9.78
N ALA A 169 3.89 2.13 10.59
CA ALA A 169 3.92 3.38 11.35
C ALA A 169 4.01 4.60 10.41
N VAL A 170 4.93 4.58 9.44
CA VAL A 170 5.09 5.66 8.45
C VAL A 170 3.82 5.84 7.62
N ARG A 171 3.25 4.74 7.11
CA ARG A 171 1.99 4.79 6.35
C ARG A 171 0.85 5.35 7.20
N ARG A 172 0.76 4.94 8.47
CA ARG A 172 -0.27 5.45 9.40
C ARG A 172 -0.11 6.94 9.68
N LEU A 173 1.11 7.44 9.91
CA LEU A 173 1.36 8.87 10.09
C LEU A 173 1.01 9.67 8.83
N SER A 174 1.33 9.14 7.64
CA SER A 174 0.93 9.75 6.37
C SER A 174 -0.60 9.80 6.23
N GLU A 175 -1.32 8.73 6.60
CA GLU A 175 -2.79 8.71 6.60
C GLU A 175 -3.40 9.67 7.62
N TYR A 176 -2.70 9.98 8.70
CA TYR A 176 -3.07 11.03 9.63
C TYR A 176 -2.78 12.45 9.11
N GLY A 177 -2.21 12.58 7.90
CA GLY A 177 -1.91 13.88 7.28
C GLY A 177 -0.57 14.49 7.69
N TRP A 178 0.34 13.73 8.33
CA TRP A 178 1.67 14.23 8.66
C TRP A 178 2.50 14.48 7.40
N ASP A 179 3.10 15.66 7.34
CA ASP A 179 3.96 16.03 6.21
C ASP A 179 5.22 15.16 6.16
N ARG A 180 5.68 14.84 4.95
CA ARG A 180 6.88 14.02 4.71
C ARG A 180 8.17 14.59 5.30
N GLU A 181 8.22 15.90 5.54
CA GLU A 181 9.37 16.57 6.15
C GLU A 181 9.25 16.64 7.69
N SER A 182 8.18 16.09 8.28
CA SER A 182 8.07 15.95 9.72
C SER A 182 9.18 15.05 10.29
N PRO A 183 9.72 15.32 11.51
CA PRO A 183 10.90 14.62 12.02
C PRO A 183 10.81 13.09 12.03
N PRO A 184 9.67 12.46 12.41
CA PRO A 184 9.56 11.00 12.37
C PRO A 184 9.65 10.43 10.94
N LEU A 185 9.02 11.08 9.96
CA LEU A 185 9.03 10.63 8.57
C LEU A 185 10.42 10.84 7.94
N VAL A 186 11.09 11.95 8.23
CA VAL A 186 12.47 12.21 7.78
C VAL A 186 13.45 11.16 8.34
N SER A 187 13.28 10.77 9.61
CA SER A 187 14.14 9.76 10.23
C SER A 187 13.91 8.38 9.60
N ALA A 188 12.66 7.96 9.45
CA ALA A 188 12.29 6.69 8.84
C ALA A 188 12.66 6.61 7.35
N ARG A 189 12.54 7.72 6.60
CA ARG A 189 12.91 7.81 5.19
C ARG A 189 14.31 7.26 4.90
N ARG A 190 15.27 7.50 5.79
CA ARG A 190 16.66 7.00 5.64
C ARG A 190 16.69 5.47 5.59
N ILE A 191 15.91 4.82 6.43
CA ILE A 191 15.80 3.36 6.48
C ILE A 191 15.11 2.85 5.22
N LEU A 192 13.99 3.48 4.82
CA LEU A 192 13.24 3.06 3.62
C LEU A 192 14.10 3.14 2.35
N PHE A 193 14.88 4.22 2.17
CA PHE A 193 15.79 4.31 1.02
C PHE A 193 16.91 3.28 1.04
N ARG A 194 17.39 2.86 2.22
CA ARG A 194 18.36 1.78 2.33
C ARG A 194 17.78 0.44 1.92
N LEU A 195 16.49 0.19 2.23
CA LEU A 195 15.78 -1.02 1.79
C LEU A 195 15.61 -1.12 0.27
N LEU A 196 15.71 0.01 -0.47
CA LEU A 196 15.66 0.00 -1.94
C LEU A 196 16.96 -0.47 -2.57
N ALA A 197 18.08 -0.39 -1.87
CA ALA A 197 19.36 -0.87 -2.35
C ALA A 197 19.38 -2.39 -2.48
N GLU A 198 20.27 -2.91 -3.35
CA GLU A 198 20.48 -4.34 -3.48
C GLU A 198 21.22 -4.91 -2.26
N ASP A 199 20.92 -6.17 -1.96
CA ASP A 199 21.04 -6.83 -0.66
C ASP A 199 22.44 -7.25 -0.21
N ASN A 200 23.46 -6.49 -0.51
CA ASN A 200 24.82 -6.89 -0.14
C ASN A 200 25.24 -6.48 1.28
N ASP A 201 24.44 -5.66 1.96
CA ASP A 201 24.77 -5.22 3.31
C ASP A 201 24.09 -6.10 4.38
N PRO A 202 24.86 -6.90 5.13
CA PRO A 202 24.33 -7.73 6.22
C PRO A 202 23.73 -6.93 7.38
N ALA A 203 24.03 -5.62 7.49
CA ALA A 203 23.48 -4.76 8.53
C ALA A 203 21.96 -4.50 8.36
N PHE A 204 21.40 -4.76 7.16
CA PHE A 204 19.98 -4.54 6.85
C PHE A 204 19.16 -5.82 6.76
N THR A 205 19.49 -6.80 7.57
CA THR A 205 18.66 -8.00 7.69
C THR A 205 17.48 -7.81 8.64
N PHE A 206 17.51 -6.76 9.48
CA PHE A 206 16.46 -6.46 10.46
C PHE A 206 16.03 -7.71 11.24
N GLU A 207 14.78 -8.14 11.09
CA GLU A 207 14.24 -9.36 11.68
C GLU A 207 14.84 -10.64 11.08
N LEU A 208 15.54 -10.54 9.94
CA LEU A 208 16.07 -11.71 9.24
C LEU A 208 17.46 -12.09 9.77
N SER A 209 17.72 -13.40 9.87
CA SER A 209 19.00 -13.91 10.33
C SER A 209 20.12 -13.70 9.31
N THR A 210 21.28 -13.17 9.78
CA THR A 210 22.49 -13.06 8.94
C THR A 210 23.10 -14.41 8.58
N LYS A 211 22.88 -15.46 9.40
CA LYS A 211 23.38 -16.81 9.16
C LYS A 211 22.70 -17.51 7.99
N THR A 212 21.48 -17.09 7.66
CA THR A 212 20.66 -17.66 6.58
C THR A 212 20.59 -16.73 5.38
N ARG A 213 21.56 -15.83 5.21
CA ARG A 213 21.58 -14.80 4.16
C ARG A 213 21.32 -15.34 2.76
N ASP A 214 21.85 -16.50 2.44
CA ASP A 214 21.71 -17.15 1.12
C ASP A 214 20.48 -18.07 1.03
N ASP A 215 19.69 -18.17 2.08
CA ASP A 215 18.42 -18.88 2.06
C ASP A 215 17.41 -18.17 1.15
N ASP A 216 16.74 -18.94 0.32
CA ASP A 216 15.75 -18.41 -0.64
C ASP A 216 14.61 -17.67 0.05
N ILE A 217 14.21 -18.10 1.25
CA ILE A 217 13.17 -17.43 2.04
C ILE A 217 13.65 -16.05 2.49
N VAL A 218 14.89 -15.95 2.97
CA VAL A 218 15.49 -14.66 3.40
C VAL A 218 15.60 -13.70 2.21
N ARG A 219 16.08 -14.20 1.07
CA ARG A 219 16.19 -13.40 -0.17
C ARG A 219 14.83 -12.88 -0.62
N ARG A 220 13.78 -13.72 -0.57
CA ARG A 220 12.41 -13.32 -0.91
C ARG A 220 11.84 -12.31 0.08
N SER A 221 12.05 -12.51 1.38
CA SER A 221 11.59 -11.58 2.41
C SER A 221 12.20 -10.20 2.25
N ARG A 222 13.48 -10.10 1.86
CA ARG A 222 14.11 -8.83 1.50
C ARG A 222 13.46 -8.18 0.27
N GLY A 223 13.07 -8.98 -0.73
CA GLY A 223 12.30 -8.51 -1.87
C GLY A 223 10.97 -7.87 -1.44
N ILE A 224 10.26 -8.49 -0.51
CA ILE A 224 9.01 -7.95 0.07
C ILE A 224 9.28 -6.63 0.82
N PHE A 225 10.34 -6.56 1.63
CA PHE A 225 10.72 -5.32 2.32
C PHE A 225 11.01 -4.18 1.32
N ARG A 226 11.68 -4.47 0.22
CA ARG A 226 11.98 -3.51 -0.85
C ARG A 226 10.71 -3.00 -1.52
N GLU A 227 9.79 -3.89 -1.88
CA GLU A 227 8.49 -3.51 -2.46
C GLU A 227 7.67 -2.67 -1.49
N ALA A 228 7.61 -3.07 -0.22
CA ALA A 228 6.88 -2.34 0.81
C ALA A 228 7.49 -0.96 1.10
N ALA A 229 8.83 -0.85 1.09
CA ALA A 229 9.52 0.43 1.22
C ALA A 229 9.27 1.34 0.00
N ALA A 230 9.29 0.78 -1.23
CA ALA A 230 9.00 1.53 -2.43
C ALA A 230 7.56 2.07 -2.42
N ALA A 231 6.58 1.23 -2.05
CA ALA A 231 5.19 1.63 -1.91
C ALA A 231 5.01 2.76 -0.89
N THR A 232 5.69 2.66 0.26
CA THR A 232 5.62 3.67 1.32
C THR A 232 6.25 4.99 0.90
N LEU A 233 7.44 4.95 0.28
CA LEU A 233 8.10 6.16 -0.24
C LEU A 233 7.27 6.84 -1.34
N ALA A 234 6.62 6.06 -2.21
CA ALA A 234 5.70 6.59 -3.21
C ALA A 234 4.51 7.28 -2.53
N GLN A 235 3.86 6.63 -1.54
CA GLN A 235 2.71 7.17 -0.81
C GLN A 235 3.03 8.49 -0.10
N ILE A 236 4.22 8.64 0.47
CA ILE A 236 4.65 9.88 1.10
C ILE A 236 5.29 10.91 0.13
N GLY A 237 5.13 10.69 -1.19
CA GLY A 237 5.40 11.70 -2.22
C GLY A 237 6.84 11.81 -2.69
N TYR A 238 7.63 10.73 -2.69
CA TYR A 238 9.01 10.71 -3.21
C TYR A 238 9.12 10.21 -4.66
N GLU A 239 8.07 10.29 -5.47
CA GLU A 239 8.06 9.83 -6.87
C GLU A 239 9.26 10.32 -7.69
N ASN A 240 9.69 11.57 -7.48
CA ASN A 240 10.78 12.19 -8.23
C ASN A 240 12.18 11.79 -7.75
N ASP A 241 12.32 11.03 -6.66
CA ASP A 241 13.62 10.57 -6.18
C ASP A 241 14.18 9.46 -7.11
N PRO A 242 15.40 9.64 -7.66
CA PRO A 242 15.95 8.68 -8.63
C PRO A 242 16.16 7.28 -8.04
N ARG A 243 16.37 7.15 -6.73
CA ARG A 243 16.50 5.86 -6.05
C ARG A 243 15.18 5.11 -6.05
N LEU A 244 14.07 5.81 -5.77
CA LEU A 244 12.74 5.22 -5.83
C LEU A 244 12.37 4.86 -7.27
N ARG A 245 12.60 5.75 -8.24
CA ARG A 245 12.32 5.49 -9.65
C ARG A 245 13.11 4.28 -10.17
N GLY A 246 14.40 4.17 -9.80
CA GLY A 246 15.22 3.00 -10.16
C GLY A 246 14.72 1.71 -9.54
N ALA A 247 14.28 1.73 -8.28
CA ALA A 247 13.68 0.56 -7.62
C ALA A 247 12.33 0.19 -8.24
N ALA A 248 11.47 1.18 -8.51
CA ALA A 248 10.17 1.00 -9.15
C ALA A 248 10.31 0.35 -10.54
N ARG A 249 11.27 0.80 -11.35
CA ARG A 249 11.57 0.22 -12.65
C ARG A 249 11.91 -1.27 -12.51
N ARG A 250 12.84 -1.65 -11.63
CA ARG A 250 13.22 -3.06 -11.42
C ARG A 250 12.06 -3.93 -10.94
N ILE A 251 11.20 -3.39 -10.06
CA ILE A 251 9.99 -4.08 -9.57
C ILE A 251 9.03 -4.31 -10.73
N LEU A 252 8.77 -3.28 -11.53
CA LEU A 252 7.86 -3.35 -12.68
C LEU A 252 8.39 -4.31 -13.75
N GLU A 253 9.65 -4.19 -14.17
CA GLU A 253 10.30 -5.05 -15.15
C GLU A 253 10.22 -6.54 -14.72
N ARG A 254 10.50 -6.85 -13.45
CA ARG A 254 10.39 -8.21 -12.92
C ARG A 254 8.95 -8.73 -13.01
N THR A 255 7.98 -7.91 -12.60
CA THR A 255 6.55 -8.28 -12.62
C THR A 255 6.09 -8.53 -14.06
N VAL A 256 6.36 -7.61 -14.97
CA VAL A 256 5.94 -7.72 -16.39
C VAL A 256 6.66 -8.86 -17.11
N SER A 257 7.94 -9.08 -16.84
CA SER A 257 8.67 -10.23 -17.35
C SER A 257 8.02 -11.55 -16.92
N TYR A 258 7.58 -11.64 -15.66
CA TYR A 258 6.81 -12.80 -15.19
C TYR A 258 5.47 -12.92 -15.92
N LEU A 259 4.68 -11.85 -16.02
CA LEU A 259 3.36 -11.85 -16.66
C LEU A 259 3.43 -12.25 -18.16
N ASN A 260 4.55 -11.98 -18.83
CA ASN A 260 4.78 -12.33 -20.23
C ASN A 260 5.48 -13.69 -20.40
N SER A 261 5.79 -14.39 -19.31
CA SER A 261 6.42 -15.70 -19.34
C SER A 261 5.38 -16.83 -19.34
N PRO A 262 5.75 -18.07 -19.70
CA PRO A 262 4.89 -19.25 -19.55
C PRO A 262 4.39 -19.47 -18.11
N LEU A 263 5.13 -18.99 -17.09
CA LEU A 263 4.70 -19.04 -15.69
C LEU A 263 3.58 -18.05 -15.40
N GLY A 264 3.46 -16.94 -16.14
CA GLY A 264 2.33 -16.04 -16.05
C GLY A 264 1.03 -16.70 -16.51
N GLU A 265 1.10 -17.55 -17.56
CA GLU A 265 -0.08 -18.29 -18.04
C GLU A 265 -0.43 -19.48 -17.13
N LYS A 266 0.58 -20.18 -16.61
CA LYS A 266 0.43 -21.39 -15.77
C LYS A 266 1.26 -21.29 -14.50
N PRO A 267 0.84 -20.44 -13.52
CA PRO A 267 1.65 -20.14 -12.34
C PRO A 267 1.75 -21.30 -11.34
N TRP A 268 0.87 -22.30 -11.48
CA TRP A 268 0.69 -23.37 -10.52
C TRP A 268 1.46 -24.63 -10.92
N MET A 269 2.20 -25.15 -9.96
CA MET A 269 2.80 -26.49 -10.05
C MET A 269 2.19 -27.40 -8.99
N ARG A 270 2.15 -28.72 -9.27
CA ARG A 270 1.62 -29.69 -8.34
C ARG A 270 2.74 -30.23 -7.44
N VAL A 271 2.53 -30.14 -6.13
CA VAL A 271 3.39 -30.75 -5.10
C VAL A 271 2.54 -31.66 -4.23
N GLY A 272 2.66 -32.96 -4.42
CA GLY A 272 1.75 -33.94 -3.80
C GLY A 272 0.31 -33.73 -4.26
N ASN A 273 -0.58 -33.44 -3.33
CA ASN A 273 -2.00 -33.16 -3.59
C ASN A 273 -2.34 -31.66 -3.61
N THR A 274 -1.33 -30.77 -3.48
CA THR A 274 -1.53 -29.32 -3.40
C THR A 274 -0.97 -28.65 -4.65
N HIS A 275 -1.66 -27.60 -5.14
CA HIS A 275 -1.13 -26.71 -6.16
C HIS A 275 -0.48 -25.51 -5.48
N VAL A 276 0.74 -25.21 -5.85
CA VAL A 276 1.55 -24.10 -5.31
C VAL A 276 2.15 -23.29 -6.44
N LEU A 277 2.49 -22.05 -6.17
CA LEU A 277 3.24 -21.21 -7.11
C LEU A 277 4.67 -21.74 -7.27
N ALA A 278 5.16 -21.72 -8.50
CA ALA A 278 6.56 -22.04 -8.77
C ALA A 278 7.49 -21.05 -8.04
N PRO A 279 8.72 -21.46 -7.67
CA PRO A 279 9.68 -20.60 -6.99
C PRO A 279 9.96 -19.28 -7.71
N GLU A 280 9.97 -19.32 -9.05
CA GLU A 280 10.27 -18.18 -9.94
C GLU A 280 9.05 -17.29 -10.18
N SER A 281 7.86 -17.69 -9.74
CA SER A 281 6.63 -16.89 -9.90
C SER A 281 6.76 -15.55 -9.18
N ALA A 282 6.48 -14.46 -9.89
CA ALA A 282 6.53 -13.09 -9.37
C ALA A 282 5.28 -12.28 -9.77
N PRO A 283 4.06 -12.72 -9.38
CA PRO A 283 2.84 -11.95 -9.62
C PRO A 283 2.95 -10.56 -9.00
N PRO A 284 2.17 -9.57 -9.47
CA PRO A 284 2.11 -8.27 -8.82
C PRO A 284 1.70 -8.41 -7.35
N SER A 285 2.29 -7.61 -6.48
CA SER A 285 1.92 -7.54 -5.08
C SER A 285 1.04 -6.33 -4.79
N ILE A 286 0.34 -6.35 -3.66
CA ILE A 286 -0.39 -5.16 -3.16
C ILE A 286 0.56 -3.96 -2.99
N TYR A 287 1.83 -4.18 -2.67
CA TYR A 287 2.84 -3.12 -2.59
C TYR A 287 3.19 -2.57 -3.97
N THR A 288 3.32 -3.43 -4.99
CA THR A 288 3.53 -3.00 -6.38
C THR A 288 2.38 -2.11 -6.84
N LEU A 289 1.13 -2.52 -6.59
CA LEU A 289 -0.05 -1.71 -6.94
C LEU A 289 -0.09 -0.38 -6.16
N THR A 290 0.21 -0.40 -4.86
CA THR A 290 0.26 0.82 -4.03
C THR A 290 1.36 1.77 -4.53
N MET A 291 2.54 1.26 -4.86
CA MET A 291 3.63 2.05 -5.43
C MET A 291 3.19 2.76 -6.73
N LEU A 292 2.65 2.00 -7.67
CA LEU A 292 2.17 2.54 -8.95
C LEU A 292 1.01 3.52 -8.75
N ALA A 293 0.11 3.29 -7.80
CA ALA A 293 -1.00 4.18 -7.48
C ALA A 293 -0.54 5.59 -7.07
N HIS A 294 0.63 5.71 -6.44
CA HIS A 294 1.20 6.96 -5.95
C HIS A 294 2.38 7.49 -6.79
N MET A 295 2.59 6.94 -8.00
CA MET A 295 3.61 7.39 -8.94
C MET A 295 2.99 7.70 -10.32
N PRO A 296 2.16 8.76 -10.45
CA PRO A 296 1.42 9.03 -11.69
C PRO A 296 2.31 9.36 -12.89
N ILE A 297 3.43 10.07 -12.70
CA ILE A 297 4.38 10.37 -13.77
C ILE A 297 5.07 9.10 -14.25
N PHE A 298 5.54 8.28 -13.32
CA PHE A 298 6.17 7.00 -13.63
C PHE A 298 5.21 6.05 -14.38
N ARG A 299 3.94 5.99 -13.97
CA ARG A 299 2.91 5.20 -14.69
C ARG A 299 2.70 5.67 -16.12
N HIS A 300 2.71 6.98 -16.36
CA HIS A 300 2.56 7.53 -17.70
C HIS A 300 3.72 7.11 -18.61
N GLU A 301 4.95 7.12 -18.07
CA GLU A 301 6.14 6.69 -18.80
C GLU A 301 6.19 5.20 -19.09
N HIS A 302 5.50 4.38 -18.26
CA HIS A 302 5.45 2.92 -18.33
C HIS A 302 4.04 2.39 -18.58
N PHE A 303 3.30 3.08 -19.46
CA PHE A 303 1.87 2.81 -19.66
C PHE A 303 1.60 1.36 -20.11
N SER A 304 2.35 0.83 -21.06
CA SER A 304 2.16 -0.53 -21.60
C SER A 304 2.37 -1.62 -20.54
N GLU A 305 3.35 -1.43 -19.70
CA GLU A 305 3.66 -2.35 -18.60
C GLU A 305 2.56 -2.33 -17.53
N VAL A 306 2.02 -1.15 -17.25
CA VAL A 306 0.92 -0.96 -16.30
C VAL A 306 -0.38 -1.54 -16.83
N GLU A 307 -0.66 -1.43 -18.14
CA GLU A 307 -1.79 -2.10 -18.80
C GLU A 307 -1.71 -3.63 -18.65
N ARG A 308 -0.53 -4.21 -18.77
CA ARG A 308 -0.35 -5.65 -18.58
C ARG A 308 -0.69 -6.10 -17.15
N ILE A 309 -0.43 -5.23 -16.16
CA ILE A 309 -0.86 -5.49 -14.77
C ILE A 309 -2.38 -5.39 -14.65
N TYR A 310 -3.02 -4.43 -15.33
CA TYR A 310 -4.48 -4.33 -15.35
C TYR A 310 -5.13 -5.61 -15.87
N ASP A 311 -4.66 -6.12 -17.00
CA ASP A 311 -5.16 -7.37 -17.59
C ASP A 311 -5.07 -8.56 -16.62
N TRP A 312 -4.02 -8.59 -15.79
CA TRP A 312 -3.83 -9.64 -14.79
C TRP A 312 -4.79 -9.51 -13.61
N ILE A 313 -4.92 -8.32 -13.03
CA ILE A 313 -5.72 -8.12 -11.82
C ILE A 313 -7.24 -8.13 -12.07
N THR A 314 -7.66 -8.08 -13.33
CA THR A 314 -9.07 -8.21 -13.74
C THR A 314 -9.47 -9.65 -14.04
N GLN A 315 -8.53 -10.59 -14.04
CA GLN A 315 -8.84 -12.01 -14.21
C GLN A 315 -9.57 -12.56 -12.96
N PRO A 316 -10.37 -13.62 -13.11
CA PRO A 316 -11.01 -14.28 -11.98
C PRO A 316 -9.96 -14.74 -10.95
N LEU A 317 -10.23 -14.48 -9.66
CA LEU A 317 -9.37 -14.94 -8.59
C LEU A 317 -9.32 -16.47 -8.55
N PRO A 318 -8.14 -17.11 -8.51
CA PRO A 318 -8.02 -18.55 -8.31
C PRO A 318 -8.66 -18.99 -6.99
N ARG A 319 -9.23 -20.20 -6.96
CA ARG A 319 -9.87 -20.76 -5.75
C ARG A 319 -8.87 -21.18 -4.67
N GLN A 320 -7.58 -21.17 -4.98
CA GLN A 320 -6.50 -21.60 -4.10
C GLN A 320 -5.70 -20.42 -3.59
N ASP A 321 -5.23 -20.48 -2.36
CA ASP A 321 -4.39 -19.46 -1.77
C ASP A 321 -3.04 -19.36 -2.48
N ALA A 322 -2.46 -18.15 -2.49
CA ALA A 322 -1.12 -17.91 -3.01
C ALA A 322 -0.07 -18.50 -2.04
N VAL A 323 0.25 -19.78 -2.20
CA VAL A 323 1.32 -20.48 -1.50
C VAL A 323 2.45 -20.75 -2.47
N GLN A 324 3.68 -20.39 -2.15
CA GLN A 324 4.83 -20.55 -3.03
C GLN A 324 5.83 -21.57 -2.48
N LEU A 325 6.47 -22.33 -3.38
CA LEU A 325 7.47 -23.31 -3.03
C LEU A 325 8.86 -22.65 -2.90
N PHE A 326 9.54 -22.88 -1.79
CA PHE A 326 10.94 -22.46 -1.55
C PHE A 326 11.75 -23.68 -1.11
N GLY A 327 12.54 -24.23 -2.01
CA GLY A 327 13.21 -25.49 -1.79
C GLY A 327 12.20 -26.60 -1.51
N LYS A 328 12.11 -27.06 -0.25
CA LYS A 328 11.15 -28.07 0.21
C LYS A 328 10.00 -27.50 1.05
N LYS A 329 9.96 -26.17 1.25
CA LYS A 329 8.98 -25.50 2.11
C LYS A 329 7.91 -24.81 1.29
N MET A 330 6.66 -24.94 1.70
CA MET A 330 5.51 -24.21 1.16
C MET A 330 5.25 -23.00 2.08
N VAL A 331 5.33 -21.80 1.52
CA VAL A 331 5.22 -20.54 2.27
C VAL A 331 4.08 -19.71 1.71
N PRO A 332 3.06 -19.35 2.53
CA PRO A 332 1.97 -18.46 2.11
C PRO A 332 2.51 -17.10 1.66
N GLN A 333 1.93 -16.56 0.59
CA GLN A 333 2.28 -15.29 -0.02
C GLN A 333 1.04 -14.38 -0.11
N PRO A 334 0.45 -13.96 1.02
CA PRO A 334 -0.84 -13.24 1.03
C PRO A 334 -0.76 -11.85 0.41
N HIS A 335 0.45 -11.31 0.19
CA HIS A 335 0.67 -10.01 -0.45
C HIS A 335 0.57 -10.06 -1.98
N LEU A 336 0.59 -11.25 -2.59
CA LEU A 336 0.49 -11.41 -4.03
C LEU A 336 -0.97 -11.27 -4.49
N VAL A 337 -1.15 -10.56 -5.60
CA VAL A 337 -2.45 -10.34 -6.22
C VAL A 337 -2.58 -11.29 -7.42
N MET A 338 -3.45 -12.29 -7.27
CA MET A 338 -3.60 -13.38 -8.25
C MET A 338 -4.80 -13.19 -9.20
N GLY A 339 -5.47 -12.05 -9.15
CA GLY A 339 -6.65 -11.74 -9.92
C GLY A 339 -7.52 -10.71 -9.21
N ASP A 340 -8.81 -10.65 -9.58
CA ASP A 340 -9.77 -9.73 -8.96
C ASP A 340 -10.09 -10.16 -7.51
N VAL A 341 -9.66 -9.35 -6.57
CA VAL A 341 -9.84 -9.63 -5.12
C VAL A 341 -11.24 -9.25 -4.61
N LEU A 342 -12.02 -8.50 -5.40
CA LEU A 342 -13.40 -8.08 -5.05
C LEU A 342 -14.44 -8.59 -6.06
N PRO A 343 -14.43 -9.90 -6.45
CA PRO A 343 -15.31 -10.39 -7.50
C PRO A 343 -16.79 -10.47 -7.08
N HIS A 344 -17.09 -10.39 -5.80
CA HIS A 344 -18.44 -10.61 -5.25
C HIS A 344 -18.82 -9.58 -4.20
N ARG A 345 -20.11 -9.27 -4.16
CA ARG A 345 -20.73 -8.39 -3.16
C ARG A 345 -20.33 -8.75 -1.71
N ASN A 346 -20.30 -10.03 -1.38
CA ASN A 346 -20.00 -10.51 -0.03
C ASN A 346 -18.53 -10.24 0.38
N ALA A 347 -17.60 -10.12 -0.57
CA ALA A 347 -16.22 -9.76 -0.25
C ALA A 347 -16.12 -8.34 0.33
N VAL A 348 -16.98 -7.43 -0.12
CA VAL A 348 -17.08 -6.05 0.40
C VAL A 348 -17.62 -6.03 1.83
N GLU A 349 -18.65 -6.83 2.11
CA GLU A 349 -19.27 -6.89 3.44
C GLU A 349 -18.37 -7.55 4.50
N ALA A 350 -17.51 -8.48 4.07
CA ALA A 350 -16.59 -9.17 4.97
C ALA A 350 -15.47 -8.26 5.50
N ASP A 351 -14.96 -7.33 4.68
CA ASP A 351 -13.91 -6.39 5.07
C ASP A 351 -14.07 -5.05 4.30
N VAL A 352 -14.98 -4.21 4.78
CA VAL A 352 -15.25 -2.88 4.20
C VAL A 352 -13.97 -2.03 4.07
N PRO A 353 -13.07 -1.96 5.07
CA PRO A 353 -11.82 -1.22 4.93
C PRO A 353 -10.91 -1.72 3.80
N PHE A 354 -10.82 -3.02 3.60
CA PHE A 354 -10.04 -3.58 2.50
C PHE A 354 -10.69 -3.29 1.14
N ALA A 355 -12.01 -3.37 1.06
CA ALA A 355 -12.73 -3.02 -0.16
C ALA A 355 -12.49 -1.54 -0.55
N LEU A 356 -12.56 -0.62 0.42
CA LEU A 356 -12.28 0.80 0.19
C LEU A 356 -10.81 1.04 -0.19
N LEU A 357 -9.85 0.36 0.45
CA LEU A 357 -8.44 0.41 0.04
C LEU A 357 -8.27 -0.02 -1.42
N TRP A 358 -8.90 -1.12 -1.81
CA TRP A 358 -8.81 -1.62 -3.17
C TRP A 358 -9.40 -0.62 -4.17
N LEU A 359 -10.62 -0.14 -3.91
CA LEU A 359 -11.30 0.83 -4.79
C LEU A 359 -10.50 2.14 -4.89
N GLU A 360 -9.96 2.67 -3.78
CA GLU A 360 -9.08 3.85 -3.80
C GLU A 360 -7.81 3.60 -4.63
N THR A 361 -7.17 2.44 -4.45
CA THR A 361 -5.98 2.07 -5.22
C THR A 361 -6.30 1.99 -6.71
N MET A 362 -7.42 1.38 -7.08
CA MET A 362 -7.88 1.29 -8.48
C MET A 362 -8.27 2.66 -9.05
N ALA A 363 -8.85 3.54 -8.26
CA ALA A 363 -9.14 4.93 -8.67
C ALA A 363 -7.84 5.70 -8.95
N ARG A 364 -6.84 5.61 -8.07
CA ARG A 364 -5.52 6.24 -8.26
C ARG A 364 -4.77 5.71 -9.47
N LEU A 365 -4.95 4.42 -9.80
CA LEU A 365 -4.41 3.77 -11.00
C LEU A 365 -5.16 4.13 -12.30
N ASN A 366 -6.29 4.85 -12.23
CA ASN A 366 -7.24 5.07 -13.32
C ASN A 366 -7.86 3.77 -13.87
N PHE A 367 -7.88 2.71 -13.09
CA PHE A 367 -8.45 1.41 -13.45
C PHE A 367 -9.92 1.28 -13.07
N LEU A 368 -10.35 1.97 -11.99
CA LEU A 368 -11.68 1.81 -11.41
C LEU A 368 -12.79 2.05 -12.45
N ARG A 369 -12.72 3.14 -13.23
CA ARG A 369 -13.71 3.45 -14.26
C ARG A 369 -13.80 2.43 -15.39
N ARG A 370 -12.75 1.66 -15.60
CA ARG A 370 -12.64 0.69 -16.69
C ARG A 370 -13.24 -0.67 -16.32
N ASN A 371 -13.50 -0.92 -15.04
CA ASN A 371 -14.04 -2.17 -14.54
C ASN A 371 -15.45 -1.95 -13.98
N GLU A 372 -16.45 -2.41 -14.74
CA GLU A 372 -17.86 -2.26 -14.37
C GLU A 372 -18.22 -2.91 -13.03
N GLY A 373 -17.58 -4.05 -12.69
CA GLY A 373 -17.79 -4.75 -11.42
C GLY A 373 -17.36 -3.89 -10.23
N TRP A 374 -16.18 -3.28 -10.31
CA TRP A 374 -15.66 -2.41 -9.26
C TRP A 374 -16.45 -1.09 -9.17
N MET A 375 -16.88 -0.53 -10.32
CA MET A 375 -17.74 0.65 -10.32
C MET A 375 -19.09 0.38 -9.63
N LYS A 376 -19.73 -0.75 -9.93
CA LYS A 376 -20.98 -1.15 -9.24
C LYS A 376 -20.79 -1.30 -7.72
N LEU A 377 -19.63 -1.79 -7.28
CA LEU A 377 -19.32 -1.86 -5.85
C LEU A 377 -19.12 -0.47 -5.23
N PHE A 378 -18.44 0.44 -5.94
CA PHE A 378 -18.32 1.82 -5.49
C PHE A 378 -19.68 2.54 -5.44
N ASP A 379 -20.48 2.42 -6.49
CA ASP A 379 -21.81 3.03 -6.55
C ASP A 379 -22.71 2.53 -5.43
N ARG A 380 -22.58 1.26 -5.04
CA ARG A 380 -23.26 0.74 -3.86
C ARG A 380 -22.86 1.46 -2.57
N PHE A 381 -21.56 1.75 -2.35
CA PHE A 381 -21.15 2.56 -1.19
C PHE A 381 -21.76 3.97 -1.26
N VAL A 382 -21.93 4.51 -2.46
CA VAL A 382 -22.60 5.81 -2.68
C VAL A 382 -24.09 5.72 -2.36
N ASP A 383 -24.77 4.64 -2.76
CA ASP A 383 -26.19 4.40 -2.53
C ASP A 383 -26.52 4.10 -1.06
N ASP A 384 -25.58 3.52 -0.32
CA ASP A 384 -25.74 3.20 1.11
C ASP A 384 -25.66 4.45 2.01
N ARG A 385 -25.48 5.64 1.45
CA ARG A 385 -25.49 6.91 2.20
C ARG A 385 -26.93 7.40 2.41
N ASP A 386 -27.13 8.11 3.49
CA ASP A 386 -28.39 8.80 3.72
C ASP A 386 -28.54 10.06 2.83
N ARG A 387 -29.67 10.74 2.98
CA ARG A 387 -29.96 12.00 2.28
C ARG A 387 -28.99 13.14 2.59
N ASN A 388 -28.24 13.03 3.69
CA ASN A 388 -27.22 13.98 4.08
C ASN A 388 -25.81 13.55 3.59
N GLY A 389 -25.72 12.52 2.76
CA GLY A 389 -24.44 12.02 2.22
C GLY A 389 -23.61 11.21 3.20
N VAL A 390 -24.10 10.90 4.39
CA VAL A 390 -23.39 10.12 5.40
C VAL A 390 -23.63 8.63 5.18
N TRP A 391 -22.56 7.85 5.14
CA TRP A 391 -22.65 6.41 5.00
C TRP A 391 -23.05 5.73 6.31
N HIS A 392 -23.93 4.74 6.20
CA HIS A 392 -24.39 3.92 7.31
C HIS A 392 -24.27 2.43 7.00
N PRO A 393 -23.89 1.58 7.97
CA PRO A 393 -23.89 0.15 7.78
C PRO A 393 -25.33 -0.37 7.58
N HIS A 394 -25.47 -1.38 6.73
CA HIS A 394 -26.76 -2.06 6.58
C HIS A 394 -27.22 -2.68 7.89
N LYS A 395 -28.53 -2.86 8.03
CA LYS A 395 -29.12 -3.55 9.18
C LYS A 395 -28.54 -4.97 9.28
N GLY A 396 -27.88 -5.27 10.40
CA GLY A 396 -27.23 -6.54 10.67
C GLY A 396 -25.74 -6.60 10.22
N MET A 397 -25.20 -5.54 9.66
CA MET A 397 -23.76 -5.42 9.45
C MET A 397 -23.07 -5.08 10.76
N ASP A 398 -21.99 -5.79 11.06
CA ASP A 398 -21.12 -5.43 12.17
C ASP A 398 -20.38 -4.13 11.89
N ARG A 399 -19.91 -3.50 12.96
CA ARG A 399 -19.08 -2.30 12.87
C ARG A 399 -17.85 -2.60 11.97
N PRO A 400 -17.58 -1.79 10.94
CA PRO A 400 -16.42 -2.00 10.07
C PRO A 400 -15.12 -2.06 10.87
N THR A 401 -14.43 -3.17 10.75
CA THR A 401 -13.10 -3.41 11.33
C THR A 401 -12.26 -4.15 10.29
N THR A 402 -10.94 -4.08 10.44
CA THR A 402 -10.05 -4.86 9.58
C THR A 402 -8.92 -5.49 10.37
N THR A 403 -8.60 -6.72 10.02
CA THR A 403 -7.36 -7.40 10.41
C THR A 403 -6.38 -7.46 9.24
N ASN A 404 -6.80 -6.96 8.08
CA ASN A 404 -6.01 -6.95 6.88
C ASN A 404 -4.81 -5.99 7.04
N PRO A 405 -3.56 -6.47 6.90
CA PRO A 405 -2.36 -5.69 7.17
C PRO A 405 -2.18 -4.51 6.21
N TRP A 406 -2.78 -4.54 5.04
CA TRP A 406 -2.68 -3.46 4.05
C TRP A 406 -3.72 -2.37 4.28
N ALA A 407 -4.93 -2.73 4.74
CA ALA A 407 -5.97 -1.79 5.11
C ALA A 407 -5.74 -1.16 6.49
N TRP A 408 -5.04 -1.86 7.38
CA TRP A 408 -4.80 -1.38 8.73
C TRP A 408 -4.17 0.03 8.82
N PRO A 409 -3.20 0.45 8.00
CA PRO A 409 -2.63 1.80 8.10
C PRO A 409 -3.63 2.91 7.78
N MET A 410 -4.64 2.65 6.97
CA MET A 410 -5.61 3.64 6.53
C MET A 410 -6.93 3.62 7.32
N PHE A 411 -7.17 2.60 8.16
CA PHE A 411 -8.44 2.42 8.84
C PHE A 411 -8.27 1.76 10.22
N PRO A 412 -8.96 2.23 11.27
CA PRO A 412 -9.70 3.49 11.31
C PRO A 412 -8.76 4.69 11.54
N LEU A 413 -9.12 5.87 11.03
CA LEU A 413 -8.42 7.13 11.33
C LEU A 413 -9.03 7.83 12.54
N ASP A 414 -10.25 7.42 12.92
CA ASP A 414 -10.94 7.88 14.12
C ASP A 414 -10.88 6.81 15.21
N ASP A 415 -10.34 7.15 16.38
CA ASP A 415 -10.21 6.26 17.53
C ASP A 415 -11.41 6.31 18.48
N ALA A 416 -12.45 7.12 18.16
CA ALA A 416 -13.68 7.17 18.94
C ALA A 416 -14.33 5.78 19.07
N VAL A 417 -14.89 5.50 20.24
CA VAL A 417 -15.41 4.16 20.58
C VAL A 417 -16.89 4.00 20.22
N GLY A 418 -17.58 5.08 19.87
CA GLY A 418 -19.00 5.08 19.50
C GLY A 418 -19.31 4.21 18.27
N ALA A 419 -20.56 3.75 18.14
CA ALA A 419 -21.00 3.01 16.97
C ALA A 419 -20.83 3.81 15.68
N GLU A 420 -21.01 5.13 15.77
CA GLU A 420 -20.94 6.08 14.65
C GLU A 420 -19.51 6.42 14.23
N SER A 421 -18.51 6.05 15.03
CA SER A 421 -17.11 6.44 14.77
C SER A 421 -16.55 5.93 13.43
N ARG A 422 -17.11 4.86 12.87
CA ARG A 422 -16.66 4.32 11.58
C ARG A 422 -17.40 4.93 10.39
N TRP A 423 -18.49 5.63 10.62
CA TRP A 423 -19.23 6.32 9.57
C TRP A 423 -18.40 7.48 9.00
N THR A 424 -17.67 8.19 9.86
CA THR A 424 -16.75 9.27 9.45
C THR A 424 -15.65 8.76 8.51
N ASP A 425 -15.01 7.64 8.89
CA ASP A 425 -13.96 7.01 8.08
C ASP A 425 -14.47 6.58 6.69
N VAL A 426 -15.61 5.87 6.65
CA VAL A 426 -16.17 5.35 5.39
C VAL A 426 -16.70 6.49 4.52
N THR A 427 -17.43 7.44 5.10
CA THR A 427 -17.96 8.63 4.40
C THR A 427 -16.82 9.44 3.77
N PHE A 428 -15.75 9.70 4.53
CA PHE A 428 -14.56 10.37 4.01
C PHE A 428 -13.95 9.62 2.82
N ARG A 429 -13.78 8.27 2.93
CA ARG A 429 -13.20 7.46 1.85
C ARG A 429 -14.05 7.44 0.58
N ILE A 430 -15.38 7.42 0.71
CA ILE A 430 -16.29 7.53 -0.44
C ILE A 430 -16.07 8.88 -1.15
N GLY A 431 -16.00 9.97 -0.40
CA GLY A 431 -15.71 11.29 -0.95
C GLY A 431 -14.37 11.36 -1.68
N LEU A 432 -13.31 10.80 -1.07
CA LEU A 432 -11.97 10.75 -1.65
C LEU A 432 -11.95 9.95 -2.97
N ILE A 433 -12.56 8.77 -2.99
CA ILE A 433 -12.65 7.93 -4.20
C ILE A 433 -13.45 8.66 -5.29
N GLY A 434 -14.59 9.29 -4.93
CA GLY A 434 -15.38 10.11 -5.86
C GLY A 434 -14.55 11.25 -6.47
N LYS A 435 -13.76 11.95 -5.66
CA LYS A 435 -12.83 13.00 -6.15
C LYS A 435 -11.76 12.43 -7.09
N LEU A 436 -11.16 11.30 -6.76
CA LEU A 436 -10.19 10.60 -7.62
C LEU A 436 -10.79 10.13 -8.95
N LEU A 437 -12.06 9.77 -8.94
CA LEU A 437 -12.85 9.50 -10.16
C LEU A 437 -13.21 10.79 -10.91
N GLY A 438 -12.93 11.99 -10.39
CA GLY A 438 -13.28 13.28 -10.97
C GLY A 438 -14.80 13.50 -11.00
N ARG A 439 -15.56 12.93 -10.06
CA ARG A 439 -16.94 13.32 -9.80
C ARG A 439 -16.96 14.75 -9.29
N GLU A 440 -18.00 15.50 -9.64
CA GLU A 440 -18.23 16.83 -9.10
C GLU A 440 -18.66 16.70 -7.63
N ILE A 441 -17.90 17.32 -6.72
CA ILE A 441 -18.16 17.22 -5.28
C ILE A 441 -19.06 18.39 -4.86
N GLU A 442 -20.27 18.07 -4.47
CA GLU A 442 -21.23 19.02 -3.88
C GLU A 442 -21.05 19.02 -2.36
N LEU A 443 -20.59 20.15 -1.81
CA LEU A 443 -20.38 20.29 -0.37
C LEU A 443 -21.66 20.68 0.37
N ILE A 444 -21.98 19.97 1.46
CA ILE A 444 -23.13 20.25 2.32
C ILE A 444 -22.72 20.26 3.79
#